data_62b434f3ba0b7f2901f0c76f4b2739d8
#
_entry.id   62b434f3ba0b7f2901f0c76f4b2739d8
#
_cell.length_a   1.000
_cell.length_b   1.000
_cell.length_c   1.000
_cell.angle_alpha   90.00
_cell.angle_beta   90.00
_cell.angle_gamma   90.00
#
_symmetry.space_group_name_H-M   'P 1'
#
loop_
_entity.id
_entity.type
_entity.pdbx_description
1 polymer ?
#
loop_
_entity_poly.entity_id
_entity_poly.type
_entity_poly.pdbx_seq_one_letter_code
_entity_poly.pdbx_strand_id
1 'polypeptide(L)'
;INFVQSIEEKKCKQILSKSNPEQYICDHLNNFFSHVDLKFKTLKKVENIDIKLSSWKLDLNFIVNPTAYRTILIGDAAHSIHPLAGQGLNLALRDCSSVIKSLENNLKFGNDLGDTSILNFYKEDRLPKTIAMTAITDFLFYGFTSKSKKTQSLLTKGMEALNQSDLKNIFRNIASN
;
A
#
# COMPACT_ATOMS: atom_id res chain seq x y z
N ILE A 1 -3.29 3.47 19.83
CA ILE A 1 -3.65 2.60 18.68
C ILE A 1 -4.05 3.50 17.54
N ASN A 2 -3.41 3.34 16.39
CA ASN A 2 -3.81 4.01 15.15
C ASN A 2 -4.82 3.13 14.43
N PHE A 3 -5.90 3.74 13.94
CA PHE A 3 -6.90 3.06 13.15
C PHE A 3 -6.98 3.71 11.76
N VAL A 4 -6.88 2.88 10.73
CA VAL A 4 -7.02 3.30 9.34
C VAL A 4 -8.07 2.42 8.68
N GLN A 5 -9.04 3.03 8.02
CA GLN A 5 -10.10 2.32 7.31
C GLN A 5 -10.26 2.85 5.90
N SER A 6 -10.26 1.94 4.92
CA SER A 6 -10.60 2.25 3.54
C SER A 6 -12.10 2.02 3.33
N ILE A 7 -12.80 3.04 2.87
CA ILE A 7 -14.25 3.01 2.63
C ILE A 7 -14.59 3.76 1.35
N GLU A 8 -15.78 3.52 0.81
CA GLU A 8 -16.28 4.27 -0.33
C GLU A 8 -16.37 5.78 -0.03
N GLU A 9 -15.99 6.62 -0.98
CA GLU A 9 -16.00 8.10 -0.82
C GLU A 9 -17.33 8.63 -0.33
N LYS A 10 -18.45 8.13 -0.88
CA LYS A 10 -19.80 8.51 -0.45
C LYS A 10 -20.04 8.25 1.04
N LYS A 11 -19.60 7.08 1.52
CA LYS A 11 -19.73 6.69 2.93
C LYS A 11 -18.81 7.53 3.81
N CYS A 12 -17.60 7.84 3.35
CA CYS A 12 -16.67 8.73 4.03
C CYS A 12 -17.30 10.11 4.25
N LYS A 13 -17.83 10.73 3.19
CA LYS A 13 -18.53 12.04 3.28
C LYS A 13 -19.70 11.99 4.25
N GLN A 14 -20.49 10.93 4.24
CA GLN A 14 -21.61 10.75 5.18
C GLN A 14 -21.16 10.64 6.65
N ILE A 15 -20.03 10.00 6.91
CA ILE A 15 -19.50 9.89 8.27
C ILE A 15 -18.98 11.25 8.73
N LEU A 16 -18.21 11.94 7.89
CA LEU A 16 -17.62 13.23 8.21
C LEU A 16 -18.66 14.34 8.40
N SER A 17 -19.85 14.23 7.78
CA SER A 17 -20.95 15.19 7.94
C SER A 17 -21.78 14.99 9.21
N LYS A 18 -21.49 13.98 10.02
CA LYS A 18 -22.21 13.78 11.32
C LYS A 18 -21.76 14.82 12.34
N SER A 19 -22.62 15.09 13.31
CA SER A 19 -22.34 16.04 14.41
C SER A 19 -21.15 15.59 15.28
N ASN A 20 -20.94 14.28 15.39
CA ASN A 20 -19.80 13.70 16.13
C ASN A 20 -19.29 12.46 15.36
N PRO A 21 -18.46 12.66 14.35
CA PRO A 21 -17.97 11.57 13.51
C PRO A 21 -17.02 10.63 14.27
N GLU A 22 -16.25 11.14 15.23
CA GLU A 22 -15.35 10.33 16.06
C GLU A 22 -16.14 9.30 16.88
N GLN A 23 -17.20 9.74 17.55
CA GLN A 23 -18.05 8.85 18.34
C GLN A 23 -18.70 7.77 17.46
N TYR A 24 -19.18 8.15 16.29
CA TYR A 24 -19.73 7.19 15.33
C TYR A 24 -18.74 6.10 14.95
N ILE A 25 -17.46 6.47 14.73
CA ILE A 25 -16.40 5.50 14.41
C ILE A 25 -16.11 4.59 15.60
N CYS A 26 -16.08 5.14 16.82
CA CYS A 26 -15.90 4.35 18.04
C CYS A 26 -17.00 3.30 18.20
N ASP A 27 -18.26 3.71 18.04
CA ASP A 27 -19.40 2.82 18.15
C ASP A 27 -19.37 1.72 17.07
N HIS A 28 -18.99 2.11 15.84
CA HIS A 28 -18.83 1.16 14.75
C HIS A 28 -17.74 0.12 15.03
N LEU A 29 -16.59 0.55 15.56
CA LEU A 29 -15.50 -0.33 15.95
C LEU A 29 -15.91 -1.27 17.10
N ASN A 30 -16.57 -0.75 18.14
CA ASN A 30 -17.05 -1.55 19.24
C ASN A 30 -18.04 -2.62 18.78
N ASN A 31 -18.93 -2.28 17.85
CA ASN A 31 -19.85 -3.25 17.25
C ASN A 31 -19.12 -4.30 16.42
N PHE A 32 -18.13 -3.88 15.62
CA PHE A 32 -17.35 -4.79 14.77
C PHE A 32 -16.53 -5.79 15.60
N PHE A 33 -15.94 -5.33 16.70
CA PHE A 33 -15.13 -6.14 17.61
C PHE A 33 -15.92 -6.73 18.80
N SER A 34 -17.25 -6.66 18.78
CA SER A 34 -18.10 -7.20 19.86
C SER A 34 -17.91 -8.70 20.11
N HIS A 35 -17.40 -9.44 19.12
CA HIS A 35 -17.11 -10.88 19.20
C HIS A 35 -15.72 -11.18 19.77
N VAL A 36 -14.90 -10.18 19.93
CA VAL A 36 -13.54 -10.29 20.48
C VAL A 36 -13.58 -9.60 21.85
N ASP A 37 -12.96 -10.18 22.85
CA ASP A 37 -12.94 -9.63 24.22
C ASP A 37 -12.07 -8.34 24.32
N LEU A 38 -12.08 -7.54 23.27
CA LEU A 38 -11.45 -6.24 23.13
C LEU A 38 -12.50 -5.14 23.26
N LYS A 39 -12.70 -4.65 24.48
CA LYS A 39 -13.50 -3.44 24.70
C LYS A 39 -12.65 -2.22 24.37
N PHE A 40 -12.87 -1.64 23.20
CA PHE A 40 -12.41 -0.29 22.91
C PHE A 40 -13.20 0.68 23.79
N LYS A 41 -12.66 0.96 24.96
CA LYS A 41 -13.14 2.09 25.76
C LYS A 41 -12.89 3.34 24.93
N THR A 42 -13.92 4.15 24.77
CA THR A 42 -13.96 5.47 24.12
C THR A 42 -12.59 5.99 23.70
N LEU A 43 -12.42 6.40 22.43
CA LEU A 43 -11.26 7.18 22.01
C LEU A 43 -11.17 8.40 22.91
N LYS A 44 -10.53 8.28 24.07
CA LYS A 44 -10.25 9.42 24.91
C LYS A 44 -9.17 10.22 24.21
N LYS A 45 -9.42 11.49 24.02
CA LYS A 45 -8.41 12.48 23.70
C LYS A 45 -7.19 12.19 24.60
N VAL A 46 -6.07 11.80 24.00
CA VAL A 46 -4.82 11.75 24.73
C VAL A 46 -4.51 13.19 25.07
N GLU A 47 -4.33 13.52 26.34
CA GLU A 47 -4.00 14.87 26.77
C GLU A 47 -2.79 15.36 25.96
N ASN A 48 -2.94 16.51 25.33
CA ASN A 48 -1.97 17.18 24.43
C ASN A 48 -1.80 16.62 23.00
N ILE A 49 -2.61 15.68 22.54
CA ILE A 49 -2.66 15.29 21.13
C ILE A 49 -4.05 15.62 20.58
N ASP A 50 -4.09 16.53 19.64
CA ASP A 50 -5.31 16.84 18.91
C ASP A 50 -5.61 15.67 17.95
N ILE A 51 -6.49 14.76 18.37
CA ILE A 51 -6.91 13.64 17.53
C ILE A 51 -7.82 14.21 16.45
N LYS A 52 -7.27 14.46 15.29
CA LYS A 52 -8.05 14.85 14.13
C LYS A 52 -8.39 13.61 13.32
N LEU A 53 -9.67 13.42 13.12
CA LEU A 53 -10.14 12.52 12.08
C LEU A 53 -9.71 13.08 10.73
N SER A 54 -8.82 12.39 10.05
CA SER A 54 -8.35 12.78 8.72
C SER A 54 -8.84 11.81 7.68
N SER A 55 -9.19 12.33 6.51
CA SER A 55 -9.51 11.50 5.35
C SER A 55 -8.75 12.00 4.13
N TRP A 56 -8.31 11.06 3.30
CA TRP A 56 -7.69 11.36 2.02
C TRP A 56 -8.20 10.39 0.97
N LYS A 57 -8.23 10.85 -0.25
CA LYS A 57 -8.59 10.01 -1.39
C LYS A 57 -7.44 9.07 -1.70
N LEU A 58 -7.75 7.81 -1.94
CA LEU A 58 -6.79 6.84 -2.43
C LEU A 58 -6.75 6.94 -3.96
N ASP A 59 -5.82 7.74 -4.47
CA ASP A 59 -5.56 7.82 -5.90
C ASP A 59 -4.46 6.81 -6.23
N LEU A 60 -4.84 5.77 -6.95
CA LEU A 60 -3.88 4.80 -7.47
C LEU A 60 -3.15 5.43 -8.66
N ASN A 61 -1.86 5.42 -8.62
CA ASN A 61 -1.01 5.97 -9.67
C ASN A 61 0.11 4.98 -9.99
N PHE A 62 0.40 4.83 -11.27
CA PHE A 62 1.52 4.04 -11.73
C PHE A 62 2.15 4.71 -12.96
N ILE A 63 3.39 5.13 -12.81
CA ILE A 63 4.16 5.76 -13.88
C ILE A 63 5.06 4.71 -14.53
N VAL A 64 4.76 4.39 -15.79
CA VAL A 64 5.52 3.39 -16.58
C VAL A 64 6.96 3.82 -16.82
N ASN A 65 7.22 5.11 -16.92
CA ASN A 65 8.56 5.66 -17.11
C ASN A 65 8.92 6.60 -15.95
N PRO A 66 9.39 6.07 -14.81
CA PRO A 66 9.67 6.88 -13.61
C PRO A 66 10.98 7.67 -13.71
N THR A 67 11.62 7.71 -14.88
CA THR A 67 12.90 8.38 -15.08
C THR A 67 12.82 9.43 -16.19
N ALA A 68 13.53 10.54 -16.02
CA ALA A 68 13.70 11.60 -17.00
C ALA A 68 15.14 12.13 -16.91
N TYR A 69 15.50 13.15 -17.71
CA TYR A 69 16.82 13.73 -17.66
C TYR A 69 17.22 14.13 -16.22
N ARG A 70 18.22 13.46 -15.69
CA ARG A 70 18.76 13.65 -14.32
C ARG A 70 17.72 13.56 -13.20
N THR A 71 16.63 12.85 -13.43
CA THR A 71 15.49 12.77 -12.51
C THR A 71 15.00 11.34 -12.37
N ILE A 72 14.71 10.93 -11.14
CA ILE A 72 14.09 9.64 -10.80
C ILE A 72 12.90 9.94 -9.89
N LEU A 73 11.75 9.38 -10.20
CA LEU A 73 10.59 9.34 -9.31
C LEU A 73 10.66 8.05 -8.47
N ILE A 74 10.42 8.16 -7.17
CA ILE A 74 10.42 7.03 -6.23
C ILE A 74 9.19 7.08 -5.33
N GLY A 75 8.82 5.93 -4.76
CA GLY A 75 7.69 5.80 -3.85
C GLY A 75 6.38 6.27 -4.49
N ASP A 76 5.53 6.94 -3.71
CA ASP A 76 4.19 7.38 -4.14
C ASP A 76 4.22 8.34 -5.34
N ALA A 77 5.33 9.03 -5.58
CA ALA A 77 5.51 9.87 -6.78
C ALA A 77 5.61 9.01 -8.06
N ALA A 78 6.10 7.80 -7.97
CA ALA A 78 6.21 6.86 -9.09
C ALA A 78 5.05 5.86 -9.14
N HIS A 79 4.61 5.39 -7.98
CA HIS A 79 3.59 4.36 -7.85
C HIS A 79 2.85 4.45 -6.51
N SER A 80 1.56 4.56 -6.57
CA SER A 80 0.67 4.47 -5.41
C SER A 80 -0.19 3.22 -5.57
N ILE A 81 -0.09 2.29 -4.63
CA ILE A 81 -0.77 1.01 -4.66
C ILE A 81 -1.87 0.91 -3.60
N HIS A 82 -2.77 -0.04 -3.75
CA HIS A 82 -3.79 -0.31 -2.73
C HIS A 82 -3.16 -0.64 -1.37
N PRO A 83 -3.61 0.00 -0.26
CA PRO A 83 -3.00 -0.16 1.07
C PRO A 83 -3.34 -1.50 1.76
N LEU A 84 -3.79 -2.50 1.01
CA LEU A 84 -4.26 -3.79 1.53
C LEU A 84 -3.23 -4.54 2.39
N ALA A 85 -1.95 -4.37 2.09
CA ALA A 85 -0.88 -5.06 2.79
C ALA A 85 0.15 -4.10 3.41
N GLY A 86 -0.11 -2.78 3.45
CA GLY A 86 0.83 -1.79 3.96
C GLY A 86 2.16 -1.75 3.20
N GLN A 87 2.19 -2.17 1.93
CA GLN A 87 3.42 -2.35 1.17
C GLN A 87 3.98 -1.07 0.52
N GLY A 88 3.22 0.03 0.51
CA GLY A 88 3.65 1.28 -0.13
C GLY A 88 4.99 1.77 0.39
N LEU A 89 5.16 1.88 1.72
CA LEU A 89 6.42 2.27 2.34
C LEU A 89 7.56 1.29 2.01
N ASN A 90 7.29 -0.01 2.01
CA ASN A 90 8.29 -1.02 1.68
C ASN A 90 8.77 -0.90 0.23
N LEU A 91 7.86 -0.62 -0.71
CA LEU A 91 8.22 -0.35 -2.10
C LEU A 91 9.10 0.90 -2.21
N ALA A 92 8.72 1.99 -1.54
CA ALA A 92 9.50 3.23 -1.54
C ALA A 92 10.92 3.02 -0.97
N LEU A 93 11.07 2.26 0.12
CA LEU A 93 12.38 1.93 0.69
C LEU A 93 13.24 1.09 -0.27
N ARG A 94 12.62 0.17 -1.01
CA ARG A 94 13.32 -0.60 -2.05
C ARG A 94 13.73 0.27 -3.22
N ASP A 95 12.93 1.23 -3.61
CA ASP A 95 13.31 2.21 -4.63
C ASP A 95 14.55 2.98 -4.19
N CYS A 96 14.56 3.49 -2.96
CA CYS A 96 15.74 4.15 -2.39
C CYS A 96 16.96 3.23 -2.42
N SER A 97 16.82 1.97 -2.00
CA SER A 97 17.92 0.99 -2.02
C SER A 97 18.47 0.76 -3.42
N SER A 98 17.59 0.66 -4.42
CA SER A 98 17.99 0.47 -5.82
C SER A 98 18.73 1.70 -6.36
N VAL A 99 18.24 2.90 -6.07
CA VAL A 99 18.92 4.17 -6.45
C VAL A 99 20.30 4.24 -5.79
N ILE A 100 20.39 3.99 -4.48
CA ILE A 100 21.66 4.03 -3.75
C ILE A 100 22.69 3.06 -4.37
N LYS A 101 22.30 1.81 -4.63
CA LYS A 101 23.19 0.83 -5.27
C LYS A 101 23.70 1.30 -6.63
N SER A 102 22.81 1.91 -7.43
CA SER A 102 23.20 2.43 -8.73
C SER A 102 24.17 3.62 -8.61
N LEU A 103 23.92 4.53 -7.66
CA LEU A 103 24.80 5.66 -7.38
C LEU A 103 26.17 5.20 -6.89
N GLU A 104 26.23 4.26 -5.95
CA GLU A 104 27.48 3.71 -5.41
C GLU A 104 28.33 3.06 -6.52
N ASN A 105 27.70 2.29 -7.41
CA ASN A 105 28.40 1.68 -8.51
C ASN A 105 28.97 2.73 -9.47
N ASN A 106 28.20 3.75 -9.82
CA ASN A 106 28.68 4.81 -10.73
C ASN A 106 29.80 5.65 -10.09
N LEU A 107 29.71 5.94 -8.80
CA LEU A 107 30.76 6.66 -8.05
C LEU A 107 32.11 5.89 -8.08
N LYS A 108 32.08 4.56 -7.94
CA LYS A 108 33.31 3.74 -8.00
C LYS A 108 34.05 3.86 -9.32
N PHE A 109 33.33 4.13 -10.41
CA PHE A 109 33.89 4.30 -11.75
C PHE A 109 34.12 5.77 -12.12
N GLY A 110 33.85 6.71 -11.22
CA GLY A 110 34.02 8.16 -11.49
C GLY A 110 33.01 8.73 -12.48
N ASN A 111 31.88 8.05 -12.70
CA ASN A 111 30.84 8.48 -13.64
C ASN A 111 30.00 9.62 -13.06
N ASP A 112 29.34 10.39 -13.94
CA ASP A 112 28.37 11.40 -13.53
C ASP A 112 27.17 10.76 -12.83
N LEU A 113 26.80 11.29 -11.65
CA LEU A 113 25.63 10.81 -10.89
C LEU A 113 24.29 11.06 -11.60
N GLY A 114 24.26 11.88 -12.63
CA GLY A 114 23.07 12.09 -13.47
C GLY A 114 23.09 11.27 -14.77
N ASP A 115 24.02 10.34 -14.91
CA ASP A 115 24.16 9.53 -16.11
C ASP A 115 22.94 8.63 -16.35
N THR A 116 22.64 8.39 -17.62
CA THR A 116 21.51 7.57 -18.06
C THR A 116 21.63 6.11 -17.62
N SER A 117 22.85 5.61 -17.36
CA SER A 117 23.07 4.26 -16.85
C SER A 117 22.43 4.05 -15.48
N ILE A 118 22.47 5.06 -14.59
CA ILE A 118 21.80 5.03 -13.29
C ILE A 118 20.29 4.93 -13.46
N LEU A 119 19.75 5.76 -14.35
CA LEU A 119 18.32 5.81 -14.63
C LEU A 119 17.81 4.48 -15.20
N ASN A 120 18.56 3.90 -16.12
CA ASN A 120 18.23 2.61 -16.73
C ASN A 120 18.32 1.46 -15.73
N PHE A 121 19.38 1.41 -14.92
CA PHE A 121 19.52 0.39 -13.87
C PHE A 121 18.33 0.41 -12.90
N TYR A 122 17.95 1.59 -12.41
CA TYR A 122 16.79 1.73 -11.53
C TYR A 122 15.51 1.23 -12.20
N LYS A 123 15.27 1.65 -13.44
CA LYS A 123 14.08 1.26 -14.19
C LYS A 123 14.03 -0.26 -14.40
N GLU A 124 15.12 -0.87 -14.81
CA GLU A 124 15.20 -2.33 -15.06
C GLU A 124 15.05 -3.14 -13.78
N ASP A 125 15.61 -2.69 -12.67
CA ASP A 125 15.50 -3.37 -11.39
C ASP A 125 14.11 -3.21 -10.76
N ARG A 126 13.51 -2.00 -10.82
CA ARG A 126 12.31 -1.71 -10.03
C ARG A 126 11.00 -1.93 -10.80
N LEU A 127 10.95 -1.57 -12.08
CA LEU A 127 9.71 -1.58 -12.85
C LEU A 127 9.00 -2.94 -12.86
N PRO A 128 9.64 -4.07 -13.14
CA PRO A 128 8.98 -5.38 -13.14
C PRO A 128 8.44 -5.76 -11.76
N LYS A 129 9.18 -5.48 -10.69
CA LYS A 129 8.81 -5.79 -9.31
C LYS A 129 7.62 -4.95 -8.85
N THR A 130 7.61 -3.67 -9.21
CA THR A 130 6.51 -2.75 -8.91
C THR A 130 5.25 -3.13 -9.67
N ILE A 131 5.35 -3.46 -10.96
CA ILE A 131 4.22 -3.97 -11.76
C ILE A 131 3.62 -5.22 -11.10
N ALA A 132 4.46 -6.19 -10.74
CA ALA A 132 3.99 -7.43 -10.11
C ALA A 132 3.25 -7.14 -8.79
N MET A 133 3.78 -6.27 -7.94
CA MET A 133 3.16 -5.92 -6.68
C MET A 133 1.84 -5.17 -6.88
N THR A 134 1.79 -4.21 -7.81
CA THR A 134 0.57 -3.49 -8.17
C THR A 134 -0.50 -4.45 -8.66
N ALA A 135 -0.16 -5.35 -9.59
CA ALA A 135 -1.09 -6.33 -10.12
C ALA A 135 -1.65 -7.26 -9.02
N ILE A 136 -0.81 -7.70 -8.09
CA ILE A 136 -1.23 -8.54 -6.96
C ILE A 136 -2.19 -7.76 -6.04
N THR A 137 -1.85 -6.54 -5.66
CA THR A 137 -2.69 -5.74 -4.77
C THR A 137 -4.01 -5.37 -5.42
N ASP A 138 -4.02 -5.06 -6.71
CA ASP A 138 -5.25 -4.78 -7.48
C ASP A 138 -6.13 -6.01 -7.59
N PHE A 139 -5.54 -7.17 -7.92
CA PHE A 139 -6.26 -8.43 -7.99
C PHE A 139 -6.96 -8.76 -6.66
N LEU A 140 -6.24 -8.63 -5.56
CA LEU A 140 -6.80 -8.85 -4.22
C LEU A 140 -7.89 -7.83 -3.90
N PHE A 141 -7.66 -6.54 -4.18
CA PHE A 141 -8.64 -5.50 -3.93
C PHE A 141 -9.94 -5.74 -4.70
N TYR A 142 -9.86 -5.92 -6.01
CA TYR A 142 -11.04 -6.14 -6.84
C TYR A 142 -11.72 -7.49 -6.54
N GLY A 143 -10.95 -8.50 -6.20
CA GLY A 143 -11.46 -9.80 -5.81
C GLY A 143 -12.27 -9.74 -4.50
N PHE A 144 -11.73 -9.09 -3.45
CA PHE A 144 -12.42 -8.97 -2.17
C PHE A 144 -13.57 -7.96 -2.17
N THR A 145 -13.48 -6.91 -2.98
CA THR A 145 -14.56 -5.90 -3.09
C THR A 145 -15.65 -6.29 -4.08
N SER A 146 -15.47 -7.36 -4.83
CA SER A 146 -16.47 -7.87 -5.78
C SER A 146 -17.78 -8.20 -5.06
N LYS A 147 -18.90 -7.73 -5.61
CA LYS A 147 -20.25 -8.11 -5.13
C LYS A 147 -20.65 -9.53 -5.52
N SER A 148 -19.90 -10.19 -6.39
CA SER A 148 -20.16 -11.55 -6.85
C SER A 148 -19.65 -12.58 -5.84
N LYS A 149 -20.58 -13.31 -5.23
CA LYS A 149 -20.23 -14.44 -4.33
C LYS A 149 -19.35 -15.50 -5.02
N LYS A 150 -19.54 -15.69 -6.33
CA LYS A 150 -18.72 -16.63 -7.12
C LYS A 150 -17.26 -16.16 -7.19
N THR A 151 -17.05 -14.88 -7.45
CA THR A 151 -15.69 -14.29 -7.51
C THR A 151 -15.00 -14.36 -6.15
N GLN A 152 -15.71 -14.03 -5.07
CA GLN A 152 -15.17 -14.14 -3.72
C GLN A 152 -14.81 -15.59 -3.35
N SER A 153 -15.70 -16.55 -3.65
CA SER A 153 -15.43 -17.97 -3.40
C SER A 153 -14.25 -18.49 -4.20
N LEU A 154 -14.13 -18.08 -5.46
CA LEU A 154 -12.99 -18.46 -6.31
C LEU A 154 -11.67 -17.90 -5.76
N LEU A 155 -11.68 -16.64 -5.34
CA LEU A 155 -10.52 -16.00 -4.73
C LEU A 155 -10.09 -16.72 -3.44
N THR A 156 -11.05 -17.02 -2.55
CA THR A 156 -10.78 -17.74 -1.30
C THR A 156 -10.16 -19.12 -1.56
N LYS A 157 -10.74 -19.89 -2.46
CA LYS A 157 -10.21 -21.21 -2.86
C LYS A 157 -8.81 -21.09 -3.50
N GLY A 158 -8.61 -20.06 -4.32
CA GLY A 158 -7.30 -19.78 -4.92
C GLY A 158 -6.26 -19.46 -3.85
N MET A 159 -6.61 -18.68 -2.84
CA MET A 159 -5.71 -18.35 -1.72
C MET A 159 -5.43 -19.58 -0.83
N GLU A 160 -6.42 -20.45 -0.59
CA GLU A 160 -6.22 -21.71 0.12
C GLU A 160 -5.25 -22.63 -0.64
N ALA A 161 -5.43 -22.78 -1.95
CA ALA A 161 -4.53 -23.55 -2.80
C ALA A 161 -3.10 -22.98 -2.82
N LEU A 162 -2.97 -21.65 -2.88
CA LEU A 162 -1.66 -20.97 -2.77
C LEU A 162 -1.00 -21.22 -1.42
N ASN A 163 -1.76 -21.21 -0.33
CA ASN A 163 -1.22 -21.45 1.00
C ASN A 163 -0.69 -22.87 1.19
N GLN A 164 -1.23 -23.82 0.46
CA GLN A 164 -0.84 -25.23 0.46
C GLN A 164 0.29 -25.57 -0.53
N SER A 165 0.65 -24.65 -1.41
CA SER A 165 1.63 -24.85 -2.47
C SER A 165 2.94 -24.11 -2.20
N ASP A 166 4.03 -24.53 -2.88
CA ASP A 166 5.33 -23.86 -2.87
C ASP A 166 5.27 -22.43 -3.46
N LEU A 167 4.19 -22.09 -4.15
CA LEU A 167 3.94 -20.73 -4.65
C LEU A 167 3.89 -19.69 -3.53
N LYS A 168 3.51 -20.08 -2.31
CA LYS A 168 3.62 -19.24 -1.11
C LYS A 168 5.03 -18.64 -0.93
N ASN A 169 6.05 -19.43 -1.22
CA ASN A 169 7.44 -19.00 -1.11
C ASN A 169 7.80 -17.99 -2.20
N ILE A 170 7.25 -18.14 -3.40
CA ILE A 170 7.42 -17.17 -4.50
C ILE A 170 6.77 -15.83 -4.13
N PHE A 171 5.53 -15.84 -3.64
CA PHE A 171 4.86 -14.60 -3.18
C PHE A 171 5.60 -13.94 -2.02
N ARG A 172 6.09 -14.73 -1.06
CA ARG A 172 6.91 -14.21 0.03
C ARG A 172 8.18 -13.55 -0.49
N ASN A 173 8.87 -14.18 -1.44
CA ASN A 173 10.08 -13.61 -2.04
C ASN A 173 9.79 -12.31 -2.81
N ILE A 174 8.67 -12.24 -3.55
CA ILE A 174 8.26 -10.99 -4.23
C ILE A 174 7.94 -9.90 -3.20
N ALA A 175 7.35 -10.26 -2.07
CA ALA A 175 7.03 -9.31 -1.01
C ALA A 175 8.24 -8.95 -0.12
N SER A 176 9.31 -9.75 -0.09
CA SER A 176 10.52 -9.53 0.72
C SER A 176 11.71 -8.97 -0.06
N ASN A 177 11.71 -9.06 -1.38
CA ASN A 177 12.71 -8.50 -2.30
C ASN A 177 12.20 -7.24 -2.97
#